data_66a0aae0992f1df94164b097c684af73
#
_entry.id   66a0aae0992f1df94164b097c684af73
#
_cell.length_a   1.000
_cell.length_b   1.000
_cell.length_c   1.000
_cell.angle_alpha   90.00
_cell.angle_beta   90.00
_cell.angle_gamma   90.00
#
_symmetry.space_group_name_H-M   'P 1'
#
loop_
_entity.id
_entity.type
_entity.pdbx_description
1 polymer ?
#
loop_
_entity_poly.entity_id
_entity_poly.type
_entity_poly.pdbx_seq_one_letter_code
_entity_poly.pdbx_strand_id
1 'polypeptide(L)'
;MTSSLFRISLFLLTFLVISFSSQAQEKSYLEIIRAKELKKVENYERLIGDVEMRHQKSLIYCDSAHFFRIENKARLFGNVRIVDTEDPVQTTSRYAEYDGNTKLAKLRNNVVFTNQKTTLTTEYLDYDRAGNIAYYYNKGKVVDSVNVLTSEKGRYEVSIEKITFQNNVVLVNPDYTMKTNDLIYLTIPKTAETQGLTNLISKDGNTLDAQEGSFYDTQAKKFRFYDGVVESETSRIKAKELFYSELDAYYEGKENVRVLNKERQVEVFGDLGEYWEGRKYSLVHGNALVRRYFESDTLYMASDSLISQDGEADSLKYLLAFRKVKLVKSAMSGVADSLAYNYSDSSIQLFKDPVMWNQKSQITADSMVFYIANEELDRVFMKDKVFVITQDTIKNFNQMKGRTMVGYFEEGQMDRIDIDGNGESLYFALQADTVSQGINKTLSASIKLRFKEGVIQRVTYGVKPDGKFTPFQLIDEQNSRLEGFNWRFEERPTMEDIHAWRAIEEIDPDAENLFNLPEVELIMPTEDEILKSLQKRGWKPEKEIP
;
A
#
# COMPACT_ATOMS: atom_id res chain seq x y z
N MET A 1 -30.94 -30.77 -67.83
CA MET A 1 -31.22 -29.55 -68.64
C MET A 1 -30.34 -28.49 -68.05
N THR A 2 -29.22 -28.28 -68.65
CA THR A 2 -28.77 -27.11 -69.45
C THR A 2 -28.54 -25.92 -68.53
N SER A 3 -27.40 -25.25 -68.49
CA SER A 3 -26.27 -25.12 -69.42
C SER A 3 -25.18 -24.31 -68.74
N SER A 4 -23.98 -24.76 -69.02
CA SER A 4 -22.73 -24.02 -68.81
C SER A 4 -22.77 -22.64 -69.49
N LEU A 5 -22.23 -21.65 -68.81
CA LEU A 5 -21.70 -20.47 -69.44
C LEU A 5 -20.31 -20.12 -68.83
N PHE A 6 -19.31 -20.53 -69.56
CA PHE A 6 -17.96 -20.07 -69.54
C PHE A 6 -17.93 -18.54 -69.73
N ARG A 7 -17.44 -17.80 -68.72
CA ARG A 7 -16.97 -16.45 -68.93
C ARG A 7 -15.48 -16.36 -68.65
N ILE A 8 -14.75 -16.36 -69.73
CA ILE A 8 -13.36 -15.93 -69.84
C ILE A 8 -13.31 -14.47 -69.40
N SER A 9 -12.71 -14.23 -68.21
CA SER A 9 -12.39 -12.88 -67.78
C SER A 9 -10.93 -12.64 -68.07
N LEU A 10 -10.75 -11.76 -69.02
CA LEU A 10 -9.48 -11.21 -69.51
C LEU A 10 -8.68 -10.63 -68.36
N PHE A 11 -7.56 -11.27 -68.01
CA PHE A 11 -6.57 -10.74 -67.08
C PHE A 11 -5.89 -9.54 -67.75
N LEU A 12 -6.39 -8.34 -67.45
CA LEU A 12 -5.65 -7.10 -67.66
C LEU A 12 -4.56 -7.02 -66.60
N LEU A 13 -3.36 -7.39 -66.99
CA LEU A 13 -2.12 -7.23 -66.24
C LEU A 13 -1.81 -5.72 -66.23
N THR A 14 -2.46 -4.97 -65.29
CA THR A 14 -2.01 -3.63 -64.96
C THR A 14 -0.73 -3.78 -64.17
N PHE A 15 0.37 -3.57 -64.84
CA PHE A 15 1.70 -3.33 -64.24
C PHE A 15 1.56 -2.06 -63.41
N LEU A 16 1.22 -2.22 -62.12
CA LEU A 16 1.34 -1.17 -61.14
C LEU A 16 2.85 -0.96 -60.94
N VAL A 17 3.43 -0.05 -61.67
CA VAL A 17 4.75 0.50 -61.40
C VAL A 17 4.59 1.23 -60.09
N ILE A 18 4.83 0.53 -58.99
CA ILE A 18 5.15 1.14 -57.70
C ILE A 18 6.47 1.86 -57.94
N SER A 19 6.37 3.12 -58.29
CA SER A 19 7.47 4.06 -58.18
C SER A 19 7.80 4.11 -56.69
N PHE A 20 8.74 3.25 -56.25
CA PHE A 20 9.53 3.55 -55.09
C PHE A 20 10.21 4.89 -55.43
N SER A 21 9.61 5.97 -55.03
CA SER A 21 10.33 7.19 -54.79
C SER A 21 11.29 6.85 -53.67
N SER A 22 12.46 6.31 -54.01
CA SER A 22 13.62 6.45 -53.16
C SER A 22 13.76 7.96 -53.01
N GLN A 23 13.29 8.51 -51.89
CA GLN A 23 13.75 9.81 -51.45
C GLN A 23 15.25 9.65 -51.31
N ALA A 24 15.97 10.00 -52.37
CA ALA A 24 17.41 10.18 -52.30
C ALA A 24 17.58 11.23 -51.22
N GLN A 25 18.05 10.80 -50.07
CA GLN A 25 18.34 11.65 -48.94
C GLN A 25 19.37 12.65 -49.49
N GLU A 26 18.95 13.92 -49.70
CA GLU A 26 19.81 14.98 -50.19
C GLU A 26 21.05 14.98 -49.32
N LYS A 27 22.23 14.69 -49.94
CA LYS A 27 23.49 14.72 -49.21
C LYS A 27 23.73 16.15 -48.76
N SER A 28 23.46 16.41 -47.49
CA SER A 28 23.74 17.68 -46.85
C SER A 28 25.19 17.66 -46.39
N TYR A 29 25.92 18.68 -46.75
CA TYR A 29 27.32 18.85 -46.37
C TYR A 29 27.46 19.81 -45.21
N LEU A 30 28.48 19.55 -44.38
CA LEU A 30 28.93 20.47 -43.34
C LEU A 30 29.63 21.67 -43.99
N GLU A 31 29.12 22.86 -43.71
CA GLU A 31 29.60 24.11 -44.30
C GLU A 31 30.38 24.93 -43.28
N ILE A 32 31.53 25.52 -43.71
CA ILE A 32 32.27 26.46 -42.91
C ILE A 32 31.64 27.83 -43.14
N ILE A 33 31.12 28.47 -42.09
CA ILE A 33 30.62 29.84 -42.15
C ILE A 33 31.76 30.83 -41.85
N ARG A 34 32.54 30.54 -40.81
CA ARG A 34 33.62 31.45 -40.37
C ARG A 34 34.74 30.67 -39.67
N ALA A 35 35.97 31.13 -39.90
CA ALA A 35 37.15 30.83 -39.09
C ALA A 35 38.17 31.97 -39.28
N LYS A 36 38.97 32.30 -38.26
CA LYS A 36 40.02 33.34 -38.40
C LYS A 36 41.15 32.87 -39.29
N GLU A 37 41.53 31.60 -39.19
CA GLU A 37 42.57 30.99 -40.00
C GLU A 37 42.12 29.64 -40.53
N LEU A 38 42.47 29.32 -41.79
CA LEU A 38 42.30 28.02 -42.40
C LEU A 38 43.66 27.53 -42.90
N LYS A 39 44.13 26.39 -42.41
CA LYS A 39 45.38 25.75 -42.85
C LYS A 39 45.05 24.38 -43.45
N LYS A 40 45.43 24.16 -44.65
CA LYS A 40 45.29 22.84 -45.32
C LYS A 40 46.38 21.91 -44.83
N VAL A 41 46.00 20.75 -44.31
CA VAL A 41 46.87 19.63 -43.93
C VAL A 41 46.55 18.47 -44.87
N GLU A 42 47.42 17.48 -44.99
CA GLU A 42 47.31 16.43 -46.00
C GLU A 42 45.92 15.78 -46.13
N ASN A 43 45.29 15.49 -45.00
CA ASN A 43 44.00 14.78 -44.96
C ASN A 43 42.81 15.58 -44.36
N TYR A 44 43.06 16.83 -43.92
CA TYR A 44 42.03 17.67 -43.32
C TYR A 44 42.35 19.16 -43.42
N GLU A 45 41.32 19.97 -43.24
CA GLU A 45 41.45 21.40 -43.11
C GLU A 45 41.42 21.77 -41.60
N ARG A 46 42.48 22.42 -41.12
CA ARG A 46 42.54 22.93 -39.74
C ARG A 46 41.99 24.34 -39.69
N LEU A 47 40.88 24.51 -38.98
CA LEU A 47 40.18 25.76 -38.70
C LEU A 47 40.63 26.28 -37.33
N ILE A 48 40.98 27.55 -37.21
CA ILE A 48 41.46 28.13 -35.95
C ILE A 48 40.77 29.48 -35.69
N GLY A 49 40.29 29.65 -34.48
CA GLY A 49 39.73 30.91 -33.92
C GLY A 49 38.30 31.19 -34.39
N ASP A 50 37.39 31.28 -33.43
CA ASP A 50 35.97 31.61 -33.59
C ASP A 50 35.32 30.82 -34.74
N VAL A 51 35.54 29.50 -34.73
CA VAL A 51 35.02 28.60 -35.77
C VAL A 51 33.51 28.50 -35.70
N GLU A 52 32.84 28.73 -36.83
CA GLU A 52 31.41 28.56 -37.01
C GLU A 52 31.17 27.71 -38.24
N MET A 53 30.41 26.61 -38.05
CA MET A 53 30.01 25.69 -39.09
C MET A 53 28.51 25.51 -39.08
N ARG A 54 27.91 25.15 -40.22
CA ARG A 54 26.48 24.85 -40.36
C ARG A 54 26.32 23.48 -40.99
N HIS A 55 25.35 22.75 -40.45
CA HIS A 55 24.82 21.53 -41.08
C HIS A 55 23.31 21.51 -40.97
N GLN A 56 22.63 21.81 -42.11
CA GLN A 56 21.18 21.97 -42.14
C GLN A 56 20.70 23.01 -41.09
N LYS A 57 19.94 22.55 -40.10
CA LYS A 57 19.36 23.35 -39.01
C LYS A 57 20.29 23.50 -37.80
N SER A 58 21.54 22.98 -37.86
CA SER A 58 22.47 23.09 -36.75
C SER A 58 23.54 24.11 -37.00
N LEU A 59 23.78 24.94 -36.02
CA LEU A 59 24.95 25.82 -35.92
C LEU A 59 25.94 25.22 -34.92
N ILE A 60 27.19 25.09 -35.34
CA ILE A 60 28.27 24.47 -34.59
C ILE A 60 29.35 25.51 -34.38
N TYR A 61 29.72 25.76 -33.14
CA TYR A 61 30.72 26.71 -32.72
C TYR A 61 31.83 25.99 -31.95
N CYS A 62 33.11 26.42 -32.13
CA CYS A 62 34.24 25.92 -31.35
C CYS A 62 35.46 26.87 -31.49
N ASP A 63 36.48 26.65 -30.66
CA ASP A 63 37.72 27.44 -30.76
C ASP A 63 38.57 27.01 -31.94
N SER A 64 38.60 25.70 -32.26
CA SER A 64 39.29 25.16 -33.42
C SER A 64 38.66 23.84 -33.89
N ALA A 65 38.87 23.51 -35.16
CA ALA A 65 38.36 22.25 -35.72
C ALA A 65 39.35 21.62 -36.71
N HIS A 66 39.27 20.28 -36.80
CA HIS A 66 39.82 19.50 -37.93
C HIS A 66 38.63 19.09 -38.79
N PHE A 67 38.55 19.63 -40.00
CA PHE A 67 37.47 19.37 -40.94
C PHE A 67 37.90 18.44 -42.04
N PHE A 68 37.28 17.26 -42.09
CA PHE A 68 37.53 16.20 -43.10
C PHE A 68 36.48 16.35 -44.20
N ARG A 69 36.70 17.21 -45.15
CA ARG A 69 35.73 17.60 -46.19
C ARG A 69 35.20 16.42 -47.00
N ILE A 70 36.11 15.50 -47.43
CA ILE A 70 35.76 14.32 -48.24
C ILE A 70 34.86 13.38 -47.44
N GLU A 71 35.15 13.20 -46.15
CA GLU A 71 34.42 12.32 -45.24
C GLU A 71 33.15 12.99 -44.70
N ASN A 72 32.99 14.33 -44.89
CA ASN A 72 31.93 15.14 -44.31
C ASN A 72 31.91 15.06 -42.76
N LYS A 73 33.08 15.11 -42.12
CA LYS A 73 33.26 15.00 -40.66
C LYS A 73 34.05 16.13 -40.09
N ALA A 74 33.83 16.43 -38.80
CA ALA A 74 34.61 17.39 -38.07
C ALA A 74 34.96 16.90 -36.66
N ARG A 75 36.22 17.18 -36.22
CA ARG A 75 36.62 17.09 -34.82
C ARG A 75 36.74 18.51 -34.28
N LEU A 76 36.02 18.82 -33.20
CA LEU A 76 35.80 20.12 -32.64
C LEU A 76 36.51 20.22 -31.30
N PHE A 77 37.23 21.31 -31.05
CA PHE A 77 38.06 21.47 -29.86
C PHE A 77 37.81 22.85 -29.23
N GLY A 78 37.65 22.82 -27.90
CA GLY A 78 37.48 24.01 -27.06
C GLY A 78 36.13 24.70 -27.26
N ASN A 79 35.46 25.03 -26.17
CA ASN A 79 34.18 25.74 -26.15
C ASN A 79 33.17 25.29 -27.22
N VAL A 80 33.11 23.98 -27.45
CA VAL A 80 32.18 23.40 -28.46
C VAL A 80 30.74 23.70 -28.04
N ARG A 81 29.96 24.24 -28.97
CA ARG A 81 28.52 24.49 -28.79
C ARG A 81 27.78 24.14 -30.07
N ILE A 82 26.78 23.26 -29.95
CA ILE A 82 25.88 22.89 -31.04
C ILE A 82 24.48 23.36 -30.66
N VAL A 83 23.87 24.17 -31.53
CA VAL A 83 22.53 24.73 -31.33
C VAL A 83 21.65 24.30 -32.49
N ASP A 84 20.45 23.82 -32.18
CA ASP A 84 19.41 23.64 -33.18
C ASP A 84 18.66 24.95 -33.41
N THR A 85 18.39 25.31 -34.65
CA THR A 85 17.70 26.56 -34.99
C THR A 85 16.17 26.44 -34.94
N GLU A 86 15.61 25.25 -34.92
CA GLU A 86 14.18 24.99 -34.86
C GLU A 86 13.74 24.44 -33.50
N ASP A 87 14.53 23.50 -32.95
CA ASP A 87 14.25 22.92 -31.66
C ASP A 87 15.02 23.67 -30.56
N PRO A 88 14.43 23.85 -29.37
CA PRO A 88 15.11 24.56 -28.25
C PRO A 88 16.18 23.69 -27.58
N VAL A 89 17.00 23.03 -28.39
CA VAL A 89 18.07 22.13 -27.95
C VAL A 89 19.41 22.81 -28.14
N GLN A 90 20.21 22.83 -27.09
CA GLN A 90 21.60 23.25 -27.10
C GLN A 90 22.49 22.26 -26.38
N THR A 91 23.65 21.96 -26.96
CA THR A 91 24.68 21.18 -26.29
C THR A 91 25.99 21.96 -26.20
N THR A 92 26.74 21.78 -25.13
CA THR A 92 28.09 22.29 -24.97
C THR A 92 29.04 21.20 -24.49
N SER A 93 30.32 21.25 -24.87
CA SER A 93 31.38 20.35 -24.43
C SER A 93 32.76 20.94 -24.65
N ARG A 94 33.81 20.27 -24.18
CA ARG A 94 35.19 20.66 -24.50
C ARG A 94 35.69 20.02 -25.80
N TYR A 95 35.12 18.89 -26.18
CA TYR A 95 35.45 18.16 -27.39
C TYR A 95 34.22 17.56 -28.00
N ALA A 96 34.12 17.54 -29.34
CA ALA A 96 33.12 16.77 -30.04
C ALA A 96 33.66 16.21 -31.39
N GLU A 97 33.12 15.07 -31.78
CA GLU A 97 33.17 14.53 -33.14
C GLU A 97 31.79 14.65 -33.78
N TYR A 98 31.75 15.23 -34.96
CA TYR A 98 30.50 15.38 -35.72
C TYR A 98 30.65 14.70 -37.07
N ASP A 99 29.70 13.80 -37.37
CA ASP A 99 29.58 13.14 -38.65
C ASP A 99 28.37 13.67 -39.42
N GLY A 100 28.61 14.45 -40.49
CA GLY A 100 27.57 15.05 -41.30
C GLY A 100 26.73 14.06 -42.11
N ASN A 101 27.25 12.84 -42.42
CA ASN A 101 26.50 11.86 -43.14
C ASN A 101 25.44 11.16 -42.27
N THR A 102 25.82 10.82 -41.04
CA THR A 102 24.93 10.18 -40.06
C THR A 102 24.21 11.16 -39.14
N LYS A 103 24.65 12.44 -39.12
CA LYS A 103 24.20 13.51 -38.21
C LYS A 103 24.45 13.18 -36.73
N LEU A 104 25.41 12.32 -36.45
CA LEU A 104 25.78 11.92 -35.09
C LEU A 104 26.84 12.90 -34.51
N ALA A 105 26.54 13.46 -33.37
CA ALA A 105 27.47 14.24 -32.56
C ALA A 105 27.91 13.42 -31.33
N LYS A 106 29.21 13.18 -31.17
CA LYS A 106 29.80 12.55 -29.98
C LYS A 106 30.48 13.63 -29.14
N LEU A 107 29.84 14.04 -28.06
CA LEU A 107 30.34 15.09 -27.18
C LEU A 107 31.06 14.47 -25.98
N ARG A 108 32.17 15.09 -25.56
CA ARG A 108 33.04 14.57 -24.49
C ARG A 108 33.52 15.73 -23.62
N ASN A 109 33.72 15.42 -22.35
CA ASN A 109 34.31 16.31 -21.35
C ASN A 109 33.40 17.50 -21.02
N ASN A 110 32.84 17.50 -19.84
CA ASN A 110 31.94 18.55 -19.33
C ASN A 110 30.77 18.82 -20.28
N VAL A 111 30.08 17.78 -20.69
CA VAL A 111 28.94 17.92 -21.59
C VAL A 111 27.74 18.47 -20.83
N VAL A 112 27.11 19.51 -21.40
CA VAL A 112 25.81 20.02 -20.94
C VAL A 112 24.87 19.99 -22.11
N PHE A 113 23.74 19.29 -21.94
CA PHE A 113 22.63 19.24 -22.87
C PHE A 113 21.42 19.94 -22.25
N THR A 114 20.87 20.90 -22.94
CA THR A 114 19.71 21.68 -22.46
C THR A 114 18.57 21.57 -23.46
N ASN A 115 17.39 21.26 -22.95
CA ASN A 115 16.14 21.36 -23.68
C ASN A 115 15.14 22.11 -22.81
N GLN A 116 14.73 23.32 -23.22
CA GLN A 116 13.83 24.19 -22.46
C GLN A 116 14.20 24.30 -20.96
N LYS A 117 13.50 23.56 -20.09
CA LYS A 117 13.67 23.58 -18.63
C LYS A 117 14.59 22.49 -18.09
N THR A 118 14.87 21.47 -18.90
CA THR A 118 15.66 20.30 -18.48
C THR A 118 17.11 20.47 -18.86
N THR A 119 18.02 20.20 -17.93
CA THR A 119 19.46 20.22 -18.15
C THR A 119 20.06 18.88 -17.75
N LEU A 120 20.72 18.22 -18.71
CA LEU A 120 21.56 17.04 -18.49
C LEU A 120 23.04 17.47 -18.44
N THR A 121 23.77 16.99 -17.47
CA THR A 121 25.24 17.10 -17.38
C THR A 121 25.85 15.71 -17.34
N THR A 122 26.90 15.48 -18.14
CA THR A 122 27.61 14.20 -18.21
C THR A 122 29.00 14.41 -18.79
N GLU A 123 29.86 13.38 -18.72
CA GLU A 123 31.17 13.41 -19.41
C GLU A 123 31.08 12.88 -20.84
N TYR A 124 30.08 12.06 -21.17
CA TYR A 124 29.93 11.41 -22.47
C TYR A 124 28.49 11.47 -22.94
N LEU A 125 28.25 12.14 -24.07
CA LEU A 125 26.94 12.19 -24.71
C LEU A 125 27.11 11.88 -26.20
N ASP A 126 26.32 10.95 -26.71
CA ASP A 126 26.16 10.72 -28.13
C ASP A 126 24.76 11.24 -28.52
N TYR A 127 24.70 12.20 -29.43
CA TYR A 127 23.46 12.81 -29.88
C TYR A 127 23.23 12.49 -31.36
N ASP A 128 22.31 11.56 -31.61
CA ASP A 128 21.79 11.25 -32.94
C ASP A 128 20.73 12.30 -33.31
N ARG A 129 21.11 13.23 -34.16
CA ARG A 129 20.24 14.29 -34.61
C ARG A 129 19.27 13.86 -35.70
N ALA A 130 19.53 12.78 -36.42
CA ALA A 130 18.60 12.23 -37.39
C ALA A 130 17.39 11.59 -36.70
N GLY A 131 17.63 10.85 -35.64
CA GLY A 131 16.59 10.24 -34.78
C GLY A 131 16.10 11.15 -33.66
N ASN A 132 16.77 12.29 -33.44
CA ASN A 132 16.53 13.21 -32.32
C ASN A 132 16.63 12.51 -30.96
N ILE A 133 17.70 11.70 -30.77
CA ILE A 133 17.94 10.87 -29.59
C ILE A 133 19.30 11.18 -28.97
N ALA A 134 19.30 11.50 -27.69
CA ALA A 134 20.51 11.71 -26.90
C ALA A 134 20.75 10.54 -25.95
N TYR A 135 22.01 10.04 -25.89
CA TYR A 135 22.42 8.93 -25.03
C TYR A 135 23.59 9.35 -24.16
N TYR A 136 23.55 9.01 -22.88
CA TYR A 136 24.72 8.99 -22.01
C TYR A 136 24.87 7.61 -21.36
N TYR A 137 26.12 7.21 -21.11
CA TYR A 137 26.42 5.86 -20.63
C TYR A 137 27.53 5.79 -19.57
N ASN A 138 27.91 6.92 -19.04
CA ASN A 138 28.92 7.00 -17.99
C ASN A 138 28.56 8.08 -16.97
N LYS A 139 27.49 7.82 -16.23
CA LYS A 139 26.86 8.70 -15.27
C LYS A 139 26.34 10.01 -15.89
N GLY A 140 25.13 10.35 -15.53
CA GLY A 140 24.48 11.59 -15.93
C GLY A 140 23.67 12.16 -14.78
N LYS A 141 23.56 13.48 -14.76
CA LYS A 141 22.71 14.22 -13.83
C LYS A 141 21.73 15.06 -14.63
N VAL A 142 20.45 14.81 -14.43
CA VAL A 142 19.36 15.59 -15.02
C VAL A 142 18.73 16.46 -13.93
N VAL A 143 18.54 17.73 -14.23
CA VAL A 143 17.85 18.68 -13.36
C VAL A 143 16.65 19.23 -14.10
N ASP A 144 15.46 19.05 -13.51
CA ASP A 144 14.21 19.59 -14.00
C ASP A 144 13.45 20.26 -12.86
N SER A 145 13.29 21.58 -12.91
CA SER A 145 12.65 22.41 -11.87
C SER A 145 13.20 22.12 -10.47
N VAL A 146 12.50 21.28 -9.71
CA VAL A 146 12.82 20.92 -8.32
C VAL A 146 13.45 19.53 -8.20
N ASN A 147 13.43 18.74 -9.28
CA ASN A 147 13.92 17.37 -9.27
C ASN A 147 15.37 17.29 -9.70
N VAL A 148 16.15 16.49 -9.00
CA VAL A 148 17.50 16.10 -9.39
C VAL A 148 17.52 14.60 -9.56
N LEU A 149 17.88 14.16 -10.77
CA LEU A 149 17.93 12.75 -11.10
C LEU A 149 19.34 12.38 -11.55
N THR A 150 19.87 11.27 -11.03
CA THR A 150 21.16 10.69 -11.43
C THR A 150 20.97 9.25 -11.85
N SER A 151 21.76 8.79 -12.83
CA SER A 151 21.83 7.38 -13.23
C SER A 151 23.12 7.09 -13.97
N GLU A 152 23.46 5.82 -14.17
CA GLU A 152 24.64 5.45 -14.96
C GLU A 152 24.43 5.63 -16.45
N LYS A 153 23.23 5.34 -16.94
CA LYS A 153 22.85 5.43 -18.35
C LYS A 153 21.53 6.15 -18.51
N GLY A 154 21.39 6.85 -19.61
CA GLY A 154 20.12 7.43 -19.98
C GLY A 154 19.95 7.64 -21.47
N ARG A 155 18.71 7.65 -21.90
CA ARG A 155 18.27 7.85 -23.27
C ARG A 155 17.14 8.87 -23.27
N TYR A 156 17.32 9.97 -23.98
CA TYR A 156 16.28 10.97 -24.21
C TYR A 156 15.83 10.96 -25.66
N GLU A 157 14.59 10.59 -25.89
CA GLU A 157 13.89 10.62 -27.18
C GLU A 157 13.11 11.93 -27.28
N VAL A 158 13.76 12.97 -27.83
CA VAL A 158 13.26 14.36 -27.80
C VAL A 158 11.91 14.50 -28.50
N SER A 159 11.71 13.81 -29.63
CA SER A 159 10.49 13.92 -30.45
C SER A 159 9.22 13.40 -29.76
N ILE A 160 9.34 12.48 -28.81
CA ILE A 160 8.22 11.94 -28.01
C ILE A 160 8.35 12.32 -26.53
N GLU A 161 9.31 13.16 -26.21
CA GLU A 161 9.61 13.67 -24.88
C GLU A 161 9.69 12.59 -23.80
N LYS A 162 10.34 11.46 -24.13
CA LYS A 162 10.53 10.30 -23.26
C LYS A 162 11.97 10.21 -22.80
N ILE A 163 12.18 10.14 -21.51
CA ILE A 163 13.50 9.90 -20.91
C ILE A 163 13.46 8.54 -20.22
N THR A 164 14.45 7.70 -20.55
CA THR A 164 14.68 6.42 -19.88
C THR A 164 15.99 6.48 -19.13
N PHE A 165 15.98 6.16 -17.85
CA PHE A 165 17.14 6.12 -16.98
C PHE A 165 17.38 4.68 -16.55
N GLN A 166 18.65 4.26 -16.51
CA GLN A 166 19.00 2.87 -16.20
C GLN A 166 20.23 2.82 -15.30
N ASN A 167 20.21 1.85 -14.41
CA ASN A 167 21.22 1.49 -13.42
C ASN A 167 21.47 2.59 -12.39
N ASN A 168 21.28 2.23 -11.13
CA ASN A 168 21.50 3.11 -9.98
C ASN A 168 20.79 4.46 -10.14
N VAL A 169 19.50 4.41 -10.48
CA VAL A 169 18.70 5.61 -10.64
C VAL A 169 18.35 6.17 -9.26
N VAL A 170 18.70 7.41 -9.02
CA VAL A 170 18.34 8.15 -7.80
C VAL A 170 17.65 9.44 -8.21
N LEU A 171 16.42 9.61 -7.76
CA LEU A 171 15.66 10.85 -7.90
C LEU A 171 15.55 11.51 -6.53
N VAL A 172 15.97 12.75 -6.44
CA VAL A 172 15.83 13.60 -5.25
C VAL A 172 14.83 14.69 -5.53
N ASN A 173 13.79 14.74 -4.73
CA ASN A 173 12.77 15.77 -4.69
C ASN A 173 12.76 16.39 -3.28
N PRO A 174 12.27 17.63 -3.05
CA PRO A 174 12.17 18.21 -1.72
C PRO A 174 11.42 17.38 -0.67
N ASP A 175 10.46 16.54 -1.13
CA ASP A 175 9.59 15.79 -0.26
C ASP A 175 10.01 14.32 -0.10
N TYR A 176 10.82 13.78 -1.04
CA TYR A 176 11.26 12.39 -0.99
C TYR A 176 12.53 12.13 -1.82
N THR A 177 13.17 11.01 -1.52
CA THR A 177 14.22 10.40 -2.34
C THR A 177 13.75 9.04 -2.84
N MET A 178 13.86 8.81 -4.16
CA MET A 178 13.53 7.53 -4.79
C MET A 178 14.80 6.86 -5.30
N LYS A 179 14.91 5.54 -5.12
CA LYS A 179 15.98 4.69 -5.66
C LYS A 179 15.35 3.55 -6.45
N THR A 180 15.85 3.30 -7.65
CA THR A 180 15.41 2.19 -8.52
C THR A 180 16.50 1.84 -9.52
N ASN A 181 16.34 0.79 -10.29
CA ASN A 181 17.26 0.46 -11.39
C ASN A 181 16.79 1.04 -12.73
N ASP A 182 15.50 1.16 -12.95
CA ASP A 182 14.94 1.62 -14.21
C ASP A 182 13.81 2.61 -13.96
N LEU A 183 13.88 3.76 -14.64
CA LEU A 183 12.85 4.78 -14.59
C LEU A 183 12.56 5.30 -16.00
N ILE A 184 11.30 5.31 -16.37
CA ILE A 184 10.78 5.94 -17.57
C ILE A 184 10.01 7.20 -17.17
N TYR A 185 10.37 8.34 -17.75
CA TYR A 185 9.70 9.61 -17.53
C TYR A 185 9.19 10.19 -18.83
N LEU A 186 7.88 10.47 -18.90
CA LEU A 186 7.24 11.16 -20.02
C LEU A 186 6.98 12.61 -19.61
N THR A 187 7.66 13.56 -20.25
CA THR A 187 7.66 14.96 -19.81
C THR A 187 6.38 15.73 -20.16
N ILE A 188 5.64 15.33 -21.21
CA ILE A 188 4.36 15.95 -21.58
C ILE A 188 3.22 15.50 -20.66
N PRO A 189 2.87 14.19 -20.57
CA PRO A 189 1.85 13.74 -19.63
C PRO A 189 2.34 13.83 -18.18
N LYS A 190 3.64 14.09 -17.97
CA LYS A 190 4.29 14.17 -16.65
C LYS A 190 4.04 12.92 -15.81
N THR A 191 4.24 11.76 -16.42
CA THR A 191 4.15 10.46 -15.75
C THR A 191 5.52 9.84 -15.58
N ALA A 192 5.72 9.16 -14.48
CA ALA A 192 6.92 8.38 -14.18
C ALA A 192 6.54 6.93 -13.89
N GLU A 193 7.32 5.99 -14.42
CA GLU A 193 7.13 4.56 -14.25
C GLU A 193 8.45 3.89 -13.91
N THR A 194 8.47 3.04 -12.89
CA THR A 194 9.61 2.22 -12.52
C THR A 194 9.27 0.74 -12.73
N GLN A 195 10.28 -0.06 -13.02
CA GLN A 195 10.14 -1.51 -13.17
C GLN A 195 11.02 -2.22 -12.14
N GLY A 196 10.42 -3.19 -11.41
CA GLY A 196 11.11 -3.91 -10.34
C GLY A 196 11.31 -3.07 -9.09
N LEU A 197 12.26 -3.46 -8.27
CA LEU A 197 12.45 -2.89 -6.94
C LEU A 197 12.60 -1.36 -6.98
N THR A 198 11.72 -0.71 -6.24
CA THR A 198 11.71 0.75 -6.07
C THR A 198 11.57 1.08 -4.59
N ASN A 199 12.54 1.79 -4.05
CA ASN A 199 12.55 2.29 -2.69
C ASN A 199 12.32 3.81 -2.69
N LEU A 200 11.40 4.27 -1.85
CA LEU A 200 11.10 5.69 -1.64
C LEU A 200 11.23 6.01 -0.16
N ILE A 201 11.96 7.05 0.15
CA ILE A 201 12.13 7.56 1.53
C ILE A 201 11.60 8.99 1.55
N SER A 202 10.57 9.23 2.36
CA SER A 202 10.00 10.57 2.55
C SER A 202 10.88 11.44 3.44
N LYS A 203 10.67 12.74 3.39
CA LYS A 203 11.36 13.70 4.28
C LYS A 203 11.16 13.40 5.76
N ASP A 204 10.00 12.85 6.13
CA ASP A 204 9.64 12.50 7.51
C ASP A 204 10.17 11.12 7.93
N GLY A 205 10.98 10.47 7.09
CA GLY A 205 11.61 9.18 7.38
C GLY A 205 10.74 7.96 7.12
N ASN A 206 9.50 8.13 6.63
CA ASN A 206 8.68 7.00 6.20
C ASN A 206 9.29 6.37 4.95
N THR A 207 9.26 5.03 4.88
CA THR A 207 9.74 4.30 3.71
C THR A 207 8.59 3.66 2.95
N LEU A 208 8.77 3.53 1.64
CA LEU A 208 7.92 2.75 0.79
C LEU A 208 8.77 1.90 -0.13
N ASP A 209 8.55 0.59 -0.11
CA ASP A 209 9.20 -0.39 -0.96
C ASP A 209 8.17 -1.02 -1.89
N ALA A 210 8.40 -0.96 -3.21
CA ALA A 210 7.61 -1.64 -4.22
C ALA A 210 8.48 -2.67 -4.93
N GLN A 211 8.11 -3.95 -4.88
CA GLN A 211 8.90 -5.04 -5.46
C GLN A 211 8.74 -5.12 -6.98
N GLU A 212 7.56 -4.80 -7.48
CA GLU A 212 7.19 -4.92 -8.88
C GLU A 212 7.10 -3.57 -9.62
N GLY A 213 7.60 -2.49 -8.98
CA GLY A 213 7.65 -1.16 -9.55
C GLY A 213 6.54 -0.22 -9.11
N SER A 214 6.51 0.95 -9.75
CA SER A 214 5.57 2.01 -9.40
C SER A 214 5.17 2.84 -10.62
N PHE A 215 4.02 3.49 -10.51
CA PHE A 215 3.55 4.47 -11.47
C PHE A 215 3.15 5.76 -10.75
N TYR A 216 3.56 6.90 -11.29
CA TYR A 216 3.26 8.20 -10.76
C TYR A 216 2.77 9.16 -11.84
N ASP A 217 1.56 9.71 -11.66
CA ASP A 217 1.02 10.83 -12.43
C ASP A 217 1.23 12.11 -11.64
N THR A 218 2.21 12.93 -12.08
CA THR A 218 2.58 14.17 -11.36
C THR A 218 1.53 15.28 -11.51
N GLN A 219 0.68 15.24 -12.53
CA GLN A 219 -0.40 16.23 -12.73
C GLN A 219 -1.63 15.88 -11.91
N ALA A 220 -2.06 14.63 -11.97
CA ALA A 220 -3.17 14.13 -11.17
C ALA A 220 -2.77 13.87 -9.71
N LYS A 221 -1.46 13.92 -9.39
CA LYS A 221 -0.90 13.60 -8.07
C LYS A 221 -1.38 12.24 -7.55
N LYS A 222 -1.29 11.22 -8.42
CA LYS A 222 -1.71 9.85 -8.14
C LYS A 222 -0.53 8.90 -8.23
N PHE A 223 -0.41 8.06 -7.23
CA PHE A 223 0.66 7.07 -7.10
C PHE A 223 0.08 5.67 -7.08
N ARG A 224 0.79 4.72 -7.71
CA ARG A 224 0.54 3.28 -7.59
C ARG A 224 1.85 2.57 -7.32
N PHE A 225 1.81 1.60 -6.42
CA PHE A 225 2.95 0.78 -6.05
C PHE A 225 2.52 -0.68 -6.10
N TYR A 226 3.30 -1.51 -6.77
CA TYR A 226 2.99 -2.92 -6.98
C TYR A 226 3.85 -3.78 -6.06
N ASP A 227 3.19 -4.70 -5.34
CA ASP A 227 3.73 -5.47 -4.22
C ASP A 227 4.43 -4.54 -3.22
N GLY A 228 3.62 -3.62 -2.67
CA GLY A 228 4.09 -2.48 -1.92
C GLY A 228 4.05 -2.68 -0.41
N VAL A 229 5.07 -2.17 0.27
CA VAL A 229 5.14 -2.05 1.74
C VAL A 229 5.43 -0.61 2.11
N VAL A 230 4.57 0.00 2.91
CA VAL A 230 4.78 1.31 3.53
C VAL A 230 5.12 1.09 5.00
N GLU A 231 6.21 1.68 5.45
CA GLU A 231 6.67 1.62 6.83
C GLU A 231 6.76 3.01 7.42
N SER A 232 6.19 3.21 8.59
CA SER A 232 6.32 4.41 9.41
C SER A 232 6.70 4.04 10.84
N GLU A 233 6.94 5.04 11.68
CA GLU A 233 7.20 4.83 13.10
C GLU A 233 6.05 4.06 13.77
N THR A 234 4.80 4.39 13.45
CA THR A 234 3.61 3.87 14.12
C THR A 234 2.87 2.79 13.37
N SER A 235 3.17 2.58 12.07
CA SER A 235 2.40 1.65 11.25
C SER A 235 3.22 0.98 10.15
N ARG A 236 2.75 -0.19 9.72
CA ARG A 236 3.21 -0.89 8.52
C ARG A 236 2.00 -1.32 7.70
N ILE A 237 2.04 -1.02 6.40
CA ILE A 237 0.96 -1.34 5.46
C ILE A 237 1.55 -2.14 4.32
N LYS A 238 0.95 -3.29 3.99
CA LYS A 238 1.33 -4.12 2.84
C LYS A 238 0.10 -4.41 1.99
N ALA A 239 0.25 -4.39 0.68
CA ALA A 239 -0.75 -4.89 -0.27
C ALA A 239 -0.09 -5.22 -1.62
N LYS A 240 -0.78 -6.02 -2.45
CA LYS A 240 -0.31 -6.32 -3.81
C LYS A 240 -0.36 -5.08 -4.72
N GLU A 241 -1.34 -4.21 -4.52
CA GLU A 241 -1.40 -2.88 -5.13
C GLU A 241 -1.73 -1.86 -4.05
N LEU A 242 -0.89 -0.83 -3.91
CA LEU A 242 -1.13 0.34 -3.09
C LEU A 242 -1.39 1.54 -4.01
N PHE A 243 -2.45 2.27 -3.75
CA PHE A 243 -2.81 3.48 -4.46
C PHE A 243 -2.95 4.65 -3.50
N TYR A 244 -2.46 5.81 -3.91
CA TYR A 244 -2.61 7.07 -3.18
C TYR A 244 -2.99 8.20 -4.12
N SER A 245 -4.02 8.97 -3.76
CA SER A 245 -4.40 10.21 -4.41
C SER A 245 -4.18 11.37 -3.44
N GLU A 246 -3.15 12.19 -3.70
CA GLU A 246 -2.79 13.33 -2.83
C GLU A 246 -3.91 14.38 -2.80
N LEU A 247 -4.52 14.67 -3.94
CA LEU A 247 -5.59 15.68 -4.05
C LEU A 247 -6.87 15.28 -3.30
N ASP A 248 -7.18 13.99 -3.29
CA ASP A 248 -8.37 13.45 -2.64
C ASP A 248 -8.09 13.03 -1.19
N ALA A 249 -6.82 13.05 -0.77
CA ALA A 249 -6.34 12.49 0.51
C ALA A 249 -6.92 11.08 0.74
N TYR A 250 -6.83 10.24 -0.30
CA TYR A 250 -7.42 8.90 -0.37
C TYR A 250 -6.35 7.84 -0.61
N TYR A 251 -6.43 6.79 0.19
CA TYR A 251 -5.55 5.62 0.11
C TYR A 251 -6.37 4.37 -0.16
N GLU A 252 -5.84 3.48 -0.99
CA GLU A 252 -6.45 2.19 -1.31
C GLU A 252 -5.35 1.11 -1.34
N GLY A 253 -5.64 -0.02 -0.73
CA GLY A 253 -4.84 -1.24 -0.84
C GLY A 253 -5.69 -2.36 -1.42
N LYS A 254 -5.18 -3.08 -2.42
CA LYS A 254 -5.84 -4.23 -3.04
C LYS A 254 -5.01 -5.48 -2.91
N GLU A 255 -5.71 -6.59 -2.75
CA GLU A 255 -5.18 -7.94 -2.62
C GLU A 255 -4.17 -8.10 -1.47
N ASN A 256 -4.48 -8.96 -0.54
CA ASN A 256 -3.65 -9.26 0.63
C ASN A 256 -3.29 -8.01 1.45
N VAL A 257 -4.27 -7.14 1.65
CA VAL A 257 -4.09 -5.95 2.48
C VAL A 257 -3.80 -6.36 3.91
N ARG A 258 -2.74 -5.81 4.47
CA ARG A 258 -2.32 -5.99 5.85
C ARG A 258 -1.91 -4.64 6.43
N VAL A 259 -2.52 -4.25 7.52
CA VAL A 259 -2.23 -3.00 8.24
C VAL A 259 -1.87 -3.34 9.67
N LEU A 260 -0.64 -3.07 10.08
CA LEU A 260 -0.18 -3.18 11.46
C LEU A 260 -0.14 -1.78 12.09
N ASN A 261 -0.85 -1.59 13.18
CA ASN A 261 -0.65 -0.45 14.09
C ASN A 261 0.26 -0.91 15.24
N LYS A 262 1.49 -0.39 15.30
CA LYS A 262 2.52 -0.81 16.25
C LYS A 262 2.21 -0.36 17.68
N GLU A 263 1.64 0.82 17.85
CA GLU A 263 1.31 1.38 19.18
C GLU A 263 0.16 0.61 19.84
N ARG A 264 -0.88 0.31 19.05
CA ARG A 264 -2.07 -0.40 19.55
C ARG A 264 -1.91 -1.92 19.51
N GLN A 265 -0.84 -2.41 18.93
CA GLN A 265 -0.57 -3.85 18.69
C GLN A 265 -1.76 -4.55 18.03
N VAL A 266 -2.28 -3.93 16.95
CA VAL A 266 -3.41 -4.43 16.19
C VAL A 266 -3.02 -4.59 14.73
N GLU A 267 -3.34 -5.75 14.18
CA GLU A 267 -3.26 -6.00 12.74
C GLU A 267 -4.65 -6.17 12.14
N VAL A 268 -4.83 -5.62 10.97
CA VAL A 268 -6.05 -5.73 10.17
C VAL A 268 -5.70 -6.30 8.81
N PHE A 269 -6.46 -7.28 8.37
CA PHE A 269 -6.29 -7.95 7.09
C PHE A 269 -7.58 -7.83 6.28
N GLY A 270 -7.45 -7.76 4.94
CA GLY A 270 -8.59 -7.75 4.02
C GLY A 270 -8.14 -7.95 2.57
N ASP A 271 -9.10 -8.06 1.65
CA ASP A 271 -8.81 -8.09 0.21
C ASP A 271 -8.78 -6.68 -0.39
N LEU A 272 -9.55 -5.76 0.21
CA LEU A 272 -9.56 -4.35 -0.11
C LEU A 272 -9.56 -3.54 1.18
N GLY A 273 -8.68 -2.54 1.24
CA GLY A 273 -8.63 -1.55 2.31
C GLY A 273 -8.68 -0.15 1.73
N GLU A 274 -9.49 0.71 2.28
CA GLU A 274 -9.66 2.09 1.86
C GLU A 274 -9.56 3.03 3.06
N TYR A 275 -8.93 4.19 2.87
CA TYR A 275 -8.81 5.20 3.90
C TYR A 275 -8.96 6.61 3.32
N TRP A 276 -9.87 7.38 3.92
CA TRP A 276 -10.10 8.80 3.61
C TRP A 276 -9.55 9.65 4.76
N GLU A 277 -8.38 10.22 4.56
CA GLU A 277 -7.66 10.97 5.59
C GLU A 277 -8.45 12.17 6.12
N GLY A 278 -9.04 12.95 5.22
CA GLY A 278 -9.84 14.12 5.59
C GLY A 278 -11.08 13.79 6.43
N ARG A 279 -11.58 12.57 6.37
CA ARG A 279 -12.69 12.07 7.18
C ARG A 279 -12.22 11.22 8.35
N LYS A 280 -10.95 10.81 8.38
CA LYS A 280 -10.38 9.79 9.28
C LYS A 280 -11.21 8.50 9.30
N TYR A 281 -11.69 8.11 8.13
CA TYR A 281 -12.59 6.98 7.93
C TYR A 281 -11.88 5.88 7.16
N SER A 282 -11.98 4.63 7.62
CA SER A 282 -11.45 3.47 6.93
C SER A 282 -12.50 2.38 6.75
N LEU A 283 -12.37 1.67 5.64
CA LEU A 283 -13.17 0.51 5.30
C LEU A 283 -12.22 -0.63 4.89
N VAL A 284 -12.42 -1.80 5.48
CA VAL A 284 -11.73 -3.03 5.06
C VAL A 284 -12.77 -4.09 4.79
N HIS A 285 -12.68 -4.76 3.64
CA HIS A 285 -13.60 -5.83 3.31
C HIS A 285 -12.95 -6.95 2.47
N GLY A 286 -13.70 -8.05 2.29
CA GLY A 286 -13.19 -9.29 1.73
C GLY A 286 -12.49 -10.12 2.80
N ASN A 287 -13.26 -10.96 3.52
CA ASN A 287 -12.75 -11.81 4.60
C ASN A 287 -11.88 -11.02 5.59
N ALA A 288 -12.42 -9.93 6.09
CA ALA A 288 -11.70 -9.06 7.01
C ALA A 288 -11.38 -9.80 8.32
N LEU A 289 -10.17 -9.60 8.82
CA LEU A 289 -9.69 -10.20 10.07
C LEU A 289 -8.93 -9.14 10.87
N VAL A 290 -9.23 -9.05 12.16
CA VAL A 290 -8.46 -8.28 13.15
C VAL A 290 -7.72 -9.24 14.04
N ARG A 291 -6.46 -8.98 14.32
CA ARG A 291 -5.63 -9.65 15.30
C ARG A 291 -5.11 -8.61 16.28
N ARG A 292 -5.50 -8.72 17.54
CA ARG A 292 -5.01 -7.84 18.61
C ARG A 292 -4.16 -8.65 19.57
N TYR A 293 -2.94 -8.19 19.77
CA TYR A 293 -1.99 -8.79 20.69
C TYR A 293 -2.16 -8.21 22.10
N PHE A 294 -2.08 -9.09 23.09
CA PHE A 294 -1.97 -8.78 24.50
C PHE A 294 -0.70 -9.44 25.03
N GLU A 295 -0.27 -9.11 26.22
CA GLU A 295 0.97 -9.65 26.78
C GLU A 295 1.05 -11.19 26.80
N SER A 296 -0.06 -11.88 27.07
CA SER A 296 -0.11 -13.34 27.19
C SER A 296 -1.08 -14.04 26.23
N ASP A 297 -1.80 -13.30 25.38
CA ASP A 297 -2.87 -13.87 24.55
C ASP A 297 -3.13 -13.02 23.31
N THR A 298 -3.86 -13.57 22.36
CA THR A 298 -4.25 -12.86 21.13
C THR A 298 -5.74 -13.04 20.87
N LEU A 299 -6.41 -11.93 20.61
CA LEU A 299 -7.80 -11.92 20.15
C LEU A 299 -7.86 -11.87 18.62
N TYR A 300 -8.60 -12.79 18.05
CA TYR A 300 -8.94 -12.80 16.63
C TYR A 300 -10.41 -12.43 16.46
N MET A 301 -10.69 -11.52 15.52
CA MET A 301 -12.04 -11.14 15.13
C MET A 301 -12.16 -11.19 13.61
N ALA A 302 -12.96 -12.14 13.10
CA ALA A 302 -13.27 -12.28 11.68
C ALA A 302 -14.63 -11.66 11.37
N SER A 303 -14.77 -11.04 10.19
CA SER A 303 -16.04 -10.51 9.68
C SER A 303 -15.98 -10.32 8.16
N ASP A 304 -17.12 -10.16 7.48
CA ASP A 304 -17.11 -9.85 6.05
C ASP A 304 -16.47 -8.47 5.77
N SER A 305 -16.72 -7.49 6.65
CA SER A 305 -16.17 -6.13 6.53
C SER A 305 -16.02 -5.43 7.87
N LEU A 306 -15.10 -4.46 7.89
CA LEU A 306 -14.80 -3.60 9.02
C LEU A 306 -14.88 -2.14 8.60
N ILE A 307 -15.49 -1.31 9.43
CA ILE A 307 -15.50 0.14 9.28
C ILE A 307 -14.89 0.74 10.55
N SER A 308 -13.97 1.68 10.37
CA SER A 308 -13.44 2.45 11.50
C SER A 308 -13.57 3.95 11.22
N GLN A 309 -14.02 4.67 12.21
CA GLN A 309 -14.01 6.12 12.24
C GLN A 309 -13.13 6.57 13.38
N ASP A 310 -12.15 7.42 13.08
CA ASP A 310 -11.35 8.13 14.07
C ASP A 310 -11.77 9.60 14.14
N GLY A 311 -11.55 10.26 15.27
CA GLY A 311 -11.93 11.65 15.48
C GLY A 311 -11.15 12.26 16.66
N GLU A 312 -11.22 13.56 16.82
CA GLU A 312 -10.55 14.23 17.95
C GLU A 312 -11.18 13.90 19.29
N ALA A 313 -12.51 13.74 19.31
CA ALA A 313 -13.24 13.32 20.51
C ALA A 313 -13.53 11.82 20.46
N ASP A 314 -13.41 11.13 21.59
CA ASP A 314 -13.69 9.68 21.68
C ASP A 314 -15.13 9.33 21.30
N SER A 315 -16.08 10.26 21.50
CA SER A 315 -17.48 10.11 21.08
C SER A 315 -17.67 9.97 19.56
N LEU A 316 -16.66 10.35 18.77
CA LEU A 316 -16.64 10.23 17.32
C LEU A 316 -15.86 9.01 16.83
N LYS A 317 -15.25 8.24 17.76
CA LYS A 317 -14.45 7.07 17.44
C LYS A 317 -15.29 5.82 17.59
N TYR A 318 -15.32 4.99 16.54
CA TYR A 318 -15.95 3.68 16.60
C TYR A 318 -15.28 2.69 15.63
N LEU A 319 -15.47 1.40 15.93
CA LEU A 319 -15.18 0.30 15.02
C LEU A 319 -16.47 -0.52 14.86
N LEU A 320 -16.84 -0.82 13.63
CA LEU A 320 -17.99 -1.67 13.30
C LEU A 320 -17.50 -2.89 12.51
N ALA A 321 -17.96 -4.07 12.90
CA ALA A 321 -17.76 -5.31 12.15
C ALA A 321 -19.12 -5.83 11.67
N PHE A 322 -19.21 -6.10 10.37
CA PHE A 322 -20.46 -6.49 9.74
C PHE A 322 -20.39 -7.88 9.15
N ARG A 323 -21.44 -8.64 9.46
CA ARG A 323 -21.79 -9.98 9.01
C ARG A 323 -20.78 -11.04 9.43
N LYS A 324 -21.33 -12.12 9.95
CA LYS A 324 -20.62 -13.35 10.31
C LYS A 324 -19.45 -13.10 11.26
N VAL A 325 -19.65 -12.22 12.23
CA VAL A 325 -18.61 -11.94 13.23
C VAL A 325 -18.29 -13.21 13.99
N LYS A 326 -17.01 -13.56 14.00
CA LYS A 326 -16.43 -14.63 14.81
C LYS A 326 -15.35 -14.05 15.70
N LEU A 327 -15.39 -14.37 16.98
CA LEU A 327 -14.41 -13.98 17.98
C LEU A 327 -13.73 -15.23 18.54
N VAL A 328 -12.40 -15.25 18.60
CA VAL A 328 -11.62 -16.33 19.20
C VAL A 328 -10.51 -15.74 20.05
N LYS A 329 -10.49 -16.13 21.32
CA LYS A 329 -9.42 -15.85 22.27
C LYS A 329 -9.26 -17.12 23.14
N SER A 330 -8.07 -17.45 23.67
CA SER A 330 -7.72 -18.76 24.24
C SER A 330 -8.85 -19.55 24.96
N ALA A 331 -9.55 -18.95 25.91
CA ALA A 331 -10.62 -19.58 26.69
C ALA A 331 -12.03 -19.19 26.22
N MET A 332 -12.15 -18.12 25.45
CA MET A 332 -13.44 -17.56 25.02
C MET A 332 -13.57 -17.53 23.50
N SER A 333 -14.77 -17.77 23.03
CA SER A 333 -15.10 -17.56 21.64
C SER A 333 -16.54 -17.08 21.51
N GLY A 334 -16.87 -16.48 20.37
CA GLY A 334 -18.22 -15.95 20.17
C GLY A 334 -18.57 -15.79 18.69
N VAL A 335 -19.85 -15.74 18.44
CA VAL A 335 -20.41 -15.40 17.13
C VAL A 335 -21.50 -14.34 17.30
N ALA A 336 -21.63 -13.48 16.29
CA ALA A 336 -22.72 -12.51 16.16
C ALA A 336 -22.93 -12.16 14.70
N ASP A 337 -24.06 -11.56 14.33
CA ASP A 337 -24.18 -10.98 12.98
C ASP A 337 -23.25 -9.78 12.82
N SER A 338 -23.24 -8.89 13.82
CA SER A 338 -22.42 -7.68 13.79
C SER A 338 -21.95 -7.26 15.19
N LEU A 339 -20.91 -6.42 15.19
CA LEU A 339 -20.27 -5.89 16.39
C LEU A 339 -20.04 -4.39 16.23
N ALA A 340 -20.26 -3.62 17.30
CA ALA A 340 -19.82 -2.24 17.41
C ALA A 340 -18.92 -2.07 18.63
N TYR A 341 -17.77 -1.41 18.45
CA TYR A 341 -16.92 -0.93 19.54
C TYR A 341 -17.00 0.59 19.59
N ASN A 342 -17.43 1.13 20.71
CA ASN A 342 -17.50 2.55 20.98
C ASN A 342 -16.37 2.95 21.92
N TYR A 343 -15.53 3.88 21.49
CA TYR A 343 -14.40 4.34 22.30
C TYR A 343 -14.85 5.30 23.44
N SER A 344 -16.01 5.96 23.30
CA SER A 344 -16.50 6.94 24.29
C SER A 344 -16.77 6.34 25.67
N ASP A 345 -17.22 5.10 25.72
CA ASP A 345 -17.54 4.38 26.95
C ASP A 345 -16.82 3.03 27.04
N SER A 346 -15.86 2.81 26.14
CA SER A 346 -15.08 1.56 26.00
C SER A 346 -15.96 0.32 25.96
N SER A 347 -17.10 0.38 25.23
CA SER A 347 -18.05 -0.72 25.13
C SER A 347 -17.96 -1.46 23.81
N ILE A 348 -18.12 -2.81 23.87
CA ILE A 348 -18.28 -3.68 22.73
C ILE A 348 -19.69 -4.26 22.75
N GLN A 349 -20.46 -3.96 21.73
CA GLN A 349 -21.83 -4.46 21.59
C GLN A 349 -21.94 -5.49 20.48
N LEU A 350 -22.52 -6.65 20.80
CA LEU A 350 -22.85 -7.72 19.86
C LEU A 350 -24.35 -7.69 19.53
N PHE A 351 -24.68 -7.83 18.24
CA PHE A 351 -26.03 -7.71 17.71
C PHE A 351 -26.48 -8.97 17.00
N LYS A 352 -27.81 -9.23 17.08
CA LYS A 352 -28.54 -10.27 16.38
C LYS A 352 -28.05 -11.67 16.71
N ASP A 353 -28.68 -12.23 17.73
CA ASP A 353 -28.47 -13.60 18.19
C ASP A 353 -27.01 -13.92 18.56
N PRO A 354 -26.34 -13.08 19.38
CA PRO A 354 -24.99 -13.35 19.82
C PRO A 354 -24.93 -14.60 20.69
N VAL A 355 -23.86 -15.40 20.47
CA VAL A 355 -23.53 -16.52 21.33
C VAL A 355 -22.08 -16.39 21.77
N MET A 356 -21.86 -16.55 23.05
CA MET A 356 -20.53 -16.61 23.64
C MET A 356 -20.29 -17.94 24.32
N TRP A 357 -19.10 -18.48 24.18
CA TRP A 357 -18.65 -19.68 24.87
C TRP A 357 -17.42 -19.38 25.71
N ASN A 358 -17.44 -19.91 26.91
CA ASN A 358 -16.27 -19.95 27.78
C ASN A 358 -16.12 -21.38 28.33
N GLN A 359 -15.05 -22.07 27.93
CA GLN A 359 -14.83 -23.48 28.24
C GLN A 359 -16.06 -24.34 27.86
N LYS A 360 -16.81 -24.86 28.86
CA LYS A 360 -18.02 -25.70 28.69
C LYS A 360 -19.32 -24.92 28.91
N SER A 361 -19.25 -23.60 28.97
CA SER A 361 -20.43 -22.73 29.16
C SER A 361 -20.77 -22.02 27.87
N GLN A 362 -22.06 -21.92 27.59
CA GLN A 362 -22.65 -21.16 26.49
C GLN A 362 -23.56 -20.10 27.06
N ILE A 363 -23.49 -18.89 26.52
CA ILE A 363 -24.36 -17.76 26.88
C ILE A 363 -24.99 -17.22 25.60
N THR A 364 -26.31 -17.05 25.61
CA THR A 364 -27.08 -16.43 24.53
C THR A 364 -27.94 -15.27 25.08
N ALA A 365 -28.21 -14.28 24.25
CA ALA A 365 -29.13 -13.17 24.53
C ALA A 365 -29.56 -12.51 23.21
N ASP A 366 -30.58 -11.65 23.21
CA ASP A 366 -30.90 -10.83 22.04
C ASP A 366 -29.82 -9.74 21.80
N SER A 367 -29.17 -9.24 22.87
CA SER A 367 -28.01 -8.36 22.78
C SER A 367 -27.05 -8.53 23.97
N MET A 368 -25.76 -8.31 23.72
CA MET A 368 -24.70 -8.34 24.73
C MET A 368 -23.82 -7.09 24.61
N VAL A 369 -23.52 -6.45 25.75
CA VAL A 369 -22.62 -5.30 25.83
C VAL A 369 -21.54 -5.58 26.85
N PHE A 370 -20.30 -5.54 26.40
CA PHE A 370 -19.09 -5.71 27.21
C PHE A 370 -18.53 -4.32 27.52
N TYR A 371 -18.28 -4.01 28.76
CA TYR A 371 -17.63 -2.77 29.21
C TYR A 371 -16.20 -3.08 29.62
N ILE A 372 -15.27 -2.32 29.08
CA ILE A 372 -13.83 -2.45 29.32
C ILE A 372 -13.39 -1.29 30.23
N ALA A 373 -12.72 -1.57 31.30
CA ALA A 373 -12.10 -0.59 32.17
C ALA A 373 -10.64 -1.00 32.46
N ASN A 374 -9.70 -0.05 32.39
CA ASN A 374 -8.27 -0.31 32.58
C ASN A 374 -7.73 -1.49 31.72
N GLU A 375 -8.17 -1.54 30.46
CA GLU A 375 -7.84 -2.59 29.47
C GLU A 375 -8.36 -4.00 29.83
N GLU A 376 -9.11 -4.16 30.90
CA GLU A 376 -9.73 -5.41 31.33
C GLU A 376 -11.25 -5.38 31.22
N LEU A 377 -11.85 -6.55 31.14
CA LEU A 377 -13.30 -6.70 31.17
C LEU A 377 -13.82 -6.37 32.58
N ASP A 378 -14.62 -5.29 32.69
CA ASP A 378 -15.29 -4.85 33.92
C ASP A 378 -16.62 -5.58 34.12
N ARG A 379 -17.48 -5.51 33.12
CA ARG A 379 -18.81 -6.13 33.18
C ARG A 379 -19.37 -6.48 31.82
N VAL A 380 -20.28 -7.45 31.78
CA VAL A 380 -21.07 -7.81 30.61
C VAL A 380 -22.54 -7.64 30.94
N PHE A 381 -23.23 -6.79 30.18
CA PHE A 381 -24.68 -6.63 30.27
C PHE A 381 -25.35 -7.39 29.13
N MET A 382 -26.29 -8.26 29.47
CA MET A 382 -27.05 -9.08 28.53
C MET A 382 -28.54 -8.80 28.71
N LYS A 383 -29.24 -8.66 27.60
CA LYS A 383 -30.63 -8.23 27.60
C LYS A 383 -31.48 -9.07 26.67
N ASP A 384 -32.67 -9.39 27.17
CA ASP A 384 -33.74 -10.16 26.57
C ASP A 384 -33.33 -11.59 26.17
N LYS A 385 -34.13 -12.53 26.55
CA LYS A 385 -33.95 -13.98 26.37
C LYS A 385 -32.57 -14.50 26.82
N VAL A 386 -32.03 -13.93 27.88
CA VAL A 386 -30.72 -14.37 28.39
C VAL A 386 -30.78 -15.81 28.84
N PHE A 387 -29.91 -16.64 28.32
CA PHE A 387 -29.82 -18.06 28.64
C PHE A 387 -28.37 -18.50 28.79
N VAL A 388 -28.07 -19.15 29.90
CA VAL A 388 -26.75 -19.72 30.20
C VAL A 388 -26.89 -21.22 30.34
N ILE A 389 -26.03 -21.96 29.64
CA ILE A 389 -25.94 -23.42 29.70
C ILE A 389 -24.51 -23.77 30.06
N THR A 390 -24.32 -24.60 31.08
CA THR A 390 -23.00 -25.11 31.47
C THR A 390 -23.03 -26.62 31.53
N GLN A 391 -22.18 -27.29 30.78
CA GLN A 391 -22.05 -28.73 30.81
C GLN A 391 -21.22 -29.17 32.03
N ASP A 392 -21.75 -30.07 32.85
CA ASP A 392 -21.04 -30.63 33.99
C ASP A 392 -20.07 -31.76 33.61
N THR A 393 -19.45 -32.39 34.60
CA THR A 393 -18.45 -33.45 34.42
C THR A 393 -19.01 -34.73 33.83
N ILE A 394 -20.32 -35.01 34.02
CA ILE A 394 -21.01 -36.21 33.52
C ILE A 394 -21.98 -35.90 32.36
N LYS A 395 -21.76 -34.74 31.69
CA LYS A 395 -22.47 -34.28 30.50
C LYS A 395 -23.94 -33.88 30.71
N ASN A 396 -24.35 -33.55 31.92
CA ASN A 396 -25.62 -32.84 32.14
C ASN A 396 -25.47 -31.36 31.84
N PHE A 397 -26.60 -30.67 31.68
CA PHE A 397 -26.63 -29.24 31.36
C PHE A 397 -27.29 -28.46 32.49
N ASN A 398 -26.50 -27.79 33.30
CA ASN A 398 -26.93 -26.76 34.22
C ASN A 398 -27.40 -25.54 33.44
N GLN A 399 -28.53 -24.97 33.81
CA GLN A 399 -29.20 -23.95 33.03
C GLN A 399 -29.66 -22.79 33.92
N MET A 400 -29.51 -21.59 33.39
CA MET A 400 -30.07 -20.37 34.01
C MET A 400 -30.59 -19.45 32.90
N LYS A 401 -31.75 -18.83 33.17
CA LYS A 401 -32.31 -17.83 32.26
C LYS A 401 -32.94 -16.66 33.03
N GLY A 402 -33.08 -15.54 32.33
CA GLY A 402 -33.74 -14.36 32.83
C GLY A 402 -33.99 -13.34 31.73
N ARG A 403 -34.61 -12.21 32.06
CA ARG A 403 -34.78 -11.14 31.09
C ARG A 403 -33.50 -10.34 30.89
N THR A 404 -32.80 -10.03 31.98
CA THR A 404 -31.51 -9.35 31.97
C THR A 404 -30.52 -10.08 32.86
N MET A 405 -29.24 -10.00 32.48
CA MET A 405 -28.15 -10.56 33.26
C MET A 405 -26.96 -9.59 33.20
N VAL A 406 -26.32 -9.37 34.35
CA VAL A 406 -25.09 -8.62 34.48
C VAL A 406 -24.03 -9.50 35.12
N GLY A 407 -22.95 -9.77 34.37
CA GLY A 407 -21.74 -10.39 34.90
C GLY A 407 -20.72 -9.32 35.25
N TYR A 408 -20.19 -9.34 36.47
CA TYR A 408 -19.15 -8.43 36.96
C TYR A 408 -17.83 -9.19 37.09
N PHE A 409 -16.75 -8.53 36.71
CA PHE A 409 -15.41 -9.09 36.75
C PHE A 409 -14.52 -8.23 37.65
N GLU A 410 -13.61 -8.86 38.34
CA GLU A 410 -12.58 -8.23 39.17
C GLU A 410 -11.24 -8.92 38.84
N GLU A 411 -10.20 -8.14 38.49
CA GLU A 411 -8.91 -8.67 38.06
C GLU A 411 -9.02 -9.75 36.96
N GLY A 412 -9.90 -9.52 35.96
CA GLY A 412 -10.14 -10.44 34.85
C GLY A 412 -10.90 -11.75 35.22
N GLN A 413 -11.30 -11.92 36.47
CA GLN A 413 -12.05 -13.07 36.94
C GLN A 413 -13.52 -12.73 37.23
N MET A 414 -14.42 -13.69 37.00
CA MET A 414 -15.83 -13.53 37.33
C MET A 414 -16.03 -13.42 38.84
N ASP A 415 -16.53 -12.26 39.33
CA ASP A 415 -16.90 -12.04 40.73
C ASP A 415 -18.37 -12.35 40.99
N ARG A 416 -19.26 -11.80 40.17
CA ARG A 416 -20.71 -11.86 40.43
C ARG A 416 -21.52 -11.92 39.14
N ILE A 417 -22.63 -12.64 39.21
CA ILE A 417 -23.70 -12.58 38.21
C ILE A 417 -25.00 -12.18 38.90
N ASP A 418 -25.66 -11.17 38.39
CA ASP A 418 -27.00 -10.75 38.78
C ASP A 418 -27.97 -11.04 37.64
N ILE A 419 -29.02 -11.82 37.88
CA ILE A 419 -30.08 -12.15 36.92
C ILE A 419 -31.37 -11.56 37.44
N ASP A 420 -32.03 -10.75 36.61
CA ASP A 420 -33.28 -10.10 36.95
C ASP A 420 -34.38 -10.37 35.91
N GLY A 421 -35.64 -10.38 36.41
CA GLY A 421 -36.83 -10.57 35.60
C GLY A 421 -37.12 -12.03 35.25
N ASN A 422 -37.85 -12.71 36.10
CA ASN A 422 -38.26 -14.11 35.97
C ASN A 422 -37.04 -15.06 35.83
N GLY A 423 -36.16 -14.98 36.82
CA GLY A 423 -34.99 -15.87 36.88
C GLY A 423 -35.43 -17.34 37.09
N GLU A 424 -35.00 -18.21 36.21
CA GLU A 424 -35.12 -19.65 36.36
C GLU A 424 -33.75 -20.29 36.41
N SER A 425 -33.55 -21.25 37.29
CA SER A 425 -32.36 -22.09 37.33
C SER A 425 -32.71 -23.56 37.36
N LEU A 426 -31.95 -24.39 36.67
CA LEU A 426 -32.01 -25.84 36.73
C LEU A 426 -30.58 -26.33 36.96
N TYR A 427 -30.37 -27.00 38.08
CA TYR A 427 -29.06 -27.47 38.51
C TYR A 427 -29.08 -28.96 38.83
N PHE A 428 -28.16 -29.71 38.24
CA PHE A 428 -27.94 -31.12 38.54
C PHE A 428 -27.10 -31.25 39.81
N ALA A 429 -27.69 -31.75 40.87
CA ALA A 429 -26.98 -32.04 42.12
C ALA A 429 -26.13 -33.29 41.96
N LEU A 430 -24.81 -33.15 42.07
CA LEU A 430 -23.86 -34.26 41.95
C LEU A 430 -23.25 -34.59 43.32
N GLN A 431 -23.08 -35.88 43.60
CA GLN A 431 -22.26 -36.36 44.68
C GLN A 431 -20.86 -36.67 44.16
N ALA A 432 -19.85 -36.07 44.76
CA ALA A 432 -18.45 -36.23 44.36
C ALA A 432 -18.22 -36.00 42.84
N ASP A 433 -18.95 -35.04 42.23
CA ASP A 433 -18.89 -34.68 40.81
C ASP A 433 -19.11 -35.80 39.79
N THR A 434 -19.56 -36.96 40.22
CA THR A 434 -19.69 -38.15 39.37
C THR A 434 -21.04 -38.85 39.45
N VAL A 435 -21.81 -38.65 40.49
CA VAL A 435 -23.10 -39.35 40.68
C VAL A 435 -24.24 -38.34 40.80
N SER A 436 -25.18 -38.41 39.84
CA SER A 436 -26.37 -37.56 39.87
C SER A 436 -27.30 -37.95 41.03
N GLN A 437 -27.65 -37.00 41.87
CA GLN A 437 -28.64 -37.15 42.94
C GLN A 437 -30.05 -36.73 42.51
N GLY A 438 -30.13 -35.82 41.58
CA GLY A 438 -31.39 -35.24 41.12
C GLY A 438 -31.19 -33.86 40.51
N ILE A 439 -32.30 -33.21 40.21
CA ILE A 439 -32.36 -31.87 39.64
C ILE A 439 -33.03 -30.93 40.64
N ASN A 440 -32.41 -29.77 40.87
CA ASN A 440 -33.08 -28.66 41.56
C ASN A 440 -33.51 -27.62 40.52
N LYS A 441 -34.81 -27.42 40.34
CA LYS A 441 -35.39 -26.35 39.52
C LYS A 441 -35.95 -25.27 40.43
N THR A 442 -35.51 -24.00 40.26
CA THR A 442 -35.95 -22.86 41.06
C THR A 442 -36.39 -21.72 40.18
N LEU A 443 -37.56 -21.15 40.46
CA LEU A 443 -38.07 -19.93 39.88
C LEU A 443 -37.93 -18.83 40.93
N SER A 444 -37.53 -17.62 40.50
CA SER A 444 -37.36 -16.46 41.39
C SER A 444 -37.44 -15.16 40.61
N ALA A 445 -37.81 -14.08 41.24
CA ALA A 445 -37.80 -12.75 40.61
C ALA A 445 -36.38 -12.32 40.21
N SER A 446 -35.36 -12.74 40.99
CA SER A 446 -33.94 -12.51 40.69
C SER A 446 -33.06 -13.61 41.27
N ILE A 447 -31.90 -13.84 40.65
CA ILE A 447 -30.90 -14.78 41.11
C ILE A 447 -29.54 -14.06 41.14
N LYS A 448 -28.83 -14.18 42.26
CA LYS A 448 -27.48 -13.63 42.40
C LYS A 448 -26.49 -14.73 42.70
N LEU A 449 -25.42 -14.80 41.92
CA LEU A 449 -24.33 -15.72 42.12
C LEU A 449 -23.07 -14.97 42.52
N ARG A 450 -22.35 -15.47 43.50
CA ARG A 450 -21.04 -14.99 43.90
C ARG A 450 -20.02 -16.08 43.61
N PHE A 451 -18.90 -15.65 43.04
CA PHE A 451 -17.80 -16.53 42.70
C PHE A 451 -16.57 -16.24 43.55
N LYS A 452 -15.74 -17.22 43.76
CA LYS A 452 -14.39 -17.10 44.26
C LYS A 452 -13.50 -18.12 43.56
N GLU A 453 -12.42 -17.65 42.95
CA GLU A 453 -11.52 -18.51 42.19
C GLU A 453 -12.22 -19.35 41.11
N GLY A 454 -13.22 -18.73 40.43
CA GLY A 454 -14.02 -19.38 39.37
C GLY A 454 -15.09 -20.38 39.86
N VAL A 455 -15.24 -20.56 41.20
CA VAL A 455 -16.21 -21.49 41.79
C VAL A 455 -17.35 -20.71 42.43
N ILE A 456 -18.60 -21.17 42.23
CA ILE A 456 -19.79 -20.58 42.85
C ILE A 456 -19.72 -20.79 44.37
N GLN A 457 -19.62 -19.70 45.13
CA GLN A 457 -19.61 -19.73 46.60
C GLN A 457 -21.00 -19.57 47.20
N ARG A 458 -21.85 -18.80 46.51
CA ARG A 458 -23.21 -18.49 47.02
C ARG A 458 -24.17 -18.27 45.87
N VAL A 459 -25.33 -18.87 45.97
CA VAL A 459 -26.51 -18.57 45.16
C VAL A 459 -27.57 -17.97 46.07
N THR A 460 -28.08 -16.77 45.69
CA THR A 460 -29.16 -16.09 46.44
C THR A 460 -30.35 -15.91 45.52
N TYR A 461 -31.49 -16.44 45.92
CA TYR A 461 -32.75 -16.26 45.22
C TYR A 461 -33.52 -15.11 45.89
N GLY A 462 -33.96 -14.11 45.11
CA GLY A 462 -34.74 -12.98 45.59
C GLY A 462 -36.23 -13.25 45.54
N VAL A 463 -37.01 -12.52 46.31
CA VAL A 463 -38.46 -12.47 46.38
C VAL A 463 -39.23 -13.76 46.02
N LYS A 464 -39.67 -14.49 47.06
CA LYS A 464 -40.52 -15.69 46.97
C LYS A 464 -40.00 -16.75 45.98
N PRO A 465 -38.83 -17.37 46.21
CA PRO A 465 -38.37 -18.45 45.37
C PRO A 465 -39.31 -19.65 45.49
N ASP A 466 -39.59 -20.26 44.32
CA ASP A 466 -40.31 -21.53 44.25
C ASP A 466 -39.35 -22.59 43.70
N GLY A 467 -38.94 -23.51 44.57
CA GLY A 467 -37.93 -24.55 44.27
C GLY A 467 -38.53 -25.94 44.36
N LYS A 468 -38.22 -26.75 43.33
CA LYS A 468 -38.61 -28.15 43.27
C LYS A 468 -37.40 -29.02 43.06
N PHE A 469 -37.20 -30.02 43.92
CA PHE A 469 -36.21 -31.07 43.74
C PHE A 469 -36.86 -32.31 43.11
N THR A 470 -36.26 -32.81 42.03
CA THR A 470 -36.66 -34.05 41.36
C THR A 470 -35.55 -35.10 41.51
N PRO A 471 -35.77 -36.22 42.22
CA PRO A 471 -34.79 -37.28 42.37
C PRO A 471 -34.36 -37.85 41.01
N PHE A 472 -33.14 -38.40 40.93
CA PHE A 472 -32.54 -38.91 39.69
C PHE A 472 -33.45 -39.92 38.94
N GLN A 473 -34.14 -40.80 39.68
CA GLN A 473 -35.02 -41.83 39.08
C GLN A 473 -36.25 -41.29 38.36
N LEU A 474 -36.60 -40.01 38.63
CA LEU A 474 -37.78 -39.31 38.06
C LEU A 474 -37.38 -38.26 37.04
N ILE A 475 -36.10 -38.21 36.64
CA ILE A 475 -35.64 -37.29 35.61
C ILE A 475 -36.00 -37.83 34.23
N ASP A 476 -36.68 -37.01 33.44
CA ASP A 476 -36.97 -37.24 32.04
C ASP A 476 -36.49 -36.05 31.17
N GLU A 477 -36.64 -36.14 29.86
CA GLU A 477 -36.19 -35.08 28.95
C GLU A 477 -36.95 -33.78 29.16
N GLN A 478 -38.24 -33.82 29.55
CA GLN A 478 -39.06 -32.63 29.73
C GLN A 478 -38.67 -31.86 30.99
N ASN A 479 -38.36 -32.57 32.08
CA ASN A 479 -38.03 -31.91 33.35
C ASN A 479 -36.54 -31.58 33.50
N SER A 480 -35.66 -32.07 32.61
CA SER A 480 -34.24 -31.83 32.58
C SER A 480 -33.83 -30.59 31.74
N ARG A 481 -34.80 -29.92 31.12
CA ARG A 481 -34.54 -28.73 30.31
C ARG A 481 -35.49 -27.61 30.66
N LEU A 482 -34.97 -26.36 30.65
CA LEU A 482 -35.79 -25.16 30.70
C LEU A 482 -36.32 -24.82 29.31
N GLU A 483 -37.46 -24.15 29.24
CA GLU A 483 -38.02 -23.64 27.99
C GLU A 483 -37.04 -22.67 27.32
N GLY A 484 -36.75 -22.92 26.03
CA GLY A 484 -35.76 -22.14 25.29
C GLY A 484 -34.35 -22.75 25.29
N PHE A 485 -34.15 -23.96 25.89
CA PHE A 485 -32.89 -24.67 25.85
C PHE A 485 -32.45 -24.91 24.40
N ASN A 486 -31.26 -24.42 24.04
CA ASN A 486 -30.65 -24.63 22.73
C ASN A 486 -29.13 -24.68 22.88
N TRP A 487 -28.54 -25.88 22.81
CA TRP A 487 -27.12 -26.11 22.91
C TRP A 487 -26.47 -25.99 21.52
N ARG A 488 -25.69 -24.95 21.29
CA ARG A 488 -25.09 -24.55 20.00
C ARG A 488 -23.57 -24.73 19.99
N PHE A 489 -23.04 -25.65 20.78
CA PHE A 489 -21.59 -25.80 20.97
C PHE A 489 -20.83 -26.15 19.69
N GLU A 490 -21.48 -26.78 18.72
CA GLU A 490 -20.91 -27.07 17.40
C GLU A 490 -20.70 -25.84 16.55
N GLU A 491 -21.39 -24.73 16.86
CA GLU A 491 -21.18 -23.44 16.20
C GLU A 491 -20.02 -22.64 16.78
N ARG A 492 -19.40 -23.12 17.85
CA ARG A 492 -18.29 -22.47 18.54
C ARG A 492 -17.10 -22.29 17.59
N PRO A 493 -16.69 -21.06 17.27
CA PRO A 493 -15.55 -20.84 16.40
C PRO A 493 -14.24 -21.26 17.06
N THR A 494 -13.36 -21.83 16.25
CA THR A 494 -12.03 -22.33 16.63
C THR A 494 -10.94 -21.54 15.89
N MET A 495 -9.69 -21.78 16.23
CA MET A 495 -8.56 -21.22 15.46
C MET A 495 -8.52 -21.78 14.03
N GLU A 496 -8.97 -23.03 13.82
CA GLU A 496 -9.08 -23.60 12.48
C GLU A 496 -10.08 -22.82 11.61
N ASP A 497 -11.20 -22.37 12.19
CA ASP A 497 -12.16 -21.51 11.50
C ASP A 497 -11.57 -20.15 11.13
N ILE A 498 -10.73 -19.56 11.98
CA ILE A 498 -10.03 -18.32 11.71
C ILE A 498 -9.01 -18.51 10.57
N HIS A 499 -8.24 -19.59 10.59
CA HIS A 499 -7.28 -19.91 9.52
C HIS A 499 -7.98 -20.24 8.19
N ALA A 500 -9.15 -20.89 8.24
CA ALA A 500 -9.97 -21.15 7.06
C ALA A 500 -10.62 -19.85 6.52
N TRP A 501 -10.94 -18.90 7.42
CA TRP A 501 -11.48 -17.61 7.02
C TRP A 501 -10.47 -16.78 6.23
N ARG A 502 -9.24 -16.72 6.72
CA ARG A 502 -8.10 -16.07 6.06
C ARG A 502 -6.79 -16.75 6.46
N ALA A 503 -6.01 -17.14 5.46
CA ALA A 503 -4.64 -17.56 5.70
C ALA A 503 -3.83 -16.39 6.27
N ILE A 504 -3.22 -16.60 7.43
CA ILE A 504 -2.36 -15.62 8.08
C ILE A 504 -0.93 -16.04 7.78
N GLU A 505 -0.24 -15.26 6.94
CA GLU A 505 1.21 -15.39 6.82
C GLU A 505 1.84 -14.93 8.14
N GLU A 506 2.59 -15.78 8.81
CA GLU A 506 3.41 -15.38 9.93
C GLU A 506 4.49 -14.43 9.41
N ILE A 507 4.76 -13.35 10.14
CA ILE A 507 5.91 -12.50 9.85
C ILE A 507 7.12 -13.32 10.26
N ASP A 508 8.02 -13.59 9.32
CA ASP A 508 9.38 -13.96 9.66
C ASP A 508 10.03 -12.72 10.34
N PRO A 509 10.32 -12.76 11.64
CA PRO A 509 10.92 -11.62 12.33
C PRO A 509 12.31 -11.29 11.79
N ASP A 510 12.97 -12.21 11.07
CA ASP A 510 14.27 -12.01 10.44
C ASP A 510 14.17 -11.43 9.02
N ALA A 511 12.96 -11.30 8.45
CA ALA A 511 12.74 -10.68 7.14
C ALA A 511 12.96 -9.14 7.14
N GLU A 512 13.27 -8.53 8.28
CA GLU A 512 13.63 -7.11 8.39
C GLU A 512 14.92 -6.74 7.64
N ASN A 513 15.72 -7.72 7.22
CA ASN A 513 17.02 -7.50 6.55
C ASN A 513 17.00 -7.71 5.02
N LEU A 514 15.85 -7.84 4.37
CA LEU A 514 15.78 -8.11 2.92
C LEU A 514 16.19 -6.92 2.03
N PHE A 515 16.49 -5.76 2.58
CA PHE A 515 16.82 -4.55 1.82
C PHE A 515 18.20 -3.96 2.14
N ASN A 516 19.23 -4.79 2.20
CA ASN A 516 20.59 -4.31 2.01
C ASN A 516 20.82 -4.01 0.50
N LEU A 517 20.20 -2.94 0.00
CA LEU A 517 20.74 -2.28 -1.18
C LEU A 517 22.15 -1.79 -0.79
N PRO A 518 23.18 -2.01 -1.64
CA PRO A 518 24.51 -1.51 -1.35
C PRO A 518 24.38 -0.03 -1.02
N GLU A 519 24.94 0.40 0.10
CA GLU A 519 25.07 1.82 0.44
C GLU A 519 25.79 2.51 -0.72
N VAL A 520 25.01 3.11 -1.60
CA VAL A 520 25.56 4.07 -2.55
C VAL A 520 25.88 5.29 -1.70
N GLU A 521 27.16 5.55 -1.51
CA GLU A 521 27.64 6.80 -0.92
C GLU A 521 27.02 7.95 -1.74
N LEU A 522 25.91 8.45 -1.26
CA LEU A 522 25.23 9.60 -1.86
C LEU A 522 26.11 10.81 -1.60
N ILE A 523 26.92 11.19 -2.56
CA ILE A 523 27.47 12.53 -2.62
C ILE A 523 26.27 13.46 -2.89
N MET A 524 25.54 13.78 -1.84
CA MET A 524 24.45 14.75 -1.88
C MET A 524 25.08 16.11 -2.17
N PRO A 525 24.66 16.81 -3.24
CA PRO A 525 25.05 18.22 -3.36
C PRO A 525 24.46 18.94 -2.15
N THR A 526 25.29 19.68 -1.44
CA THR A 526 24.87 20.50 -0.30
C THR A 526 23.85 21.54 -0.76
N GLU A 527 22.96 22.00 0.14
CA GLU A 527 22.02 23.09 -0.15
C GLU A 527 22.73 24.28 -0.79
N ASP A 528 23.96 24.58 -0.35
CA ASP A 528 24.82 25.62 -0.91
C ASP A 528 25.22 25.36 -2.37
N GLU A 529 25.45 24.14 -2.79
CA GLU A 529 25.78 23.79 -4.17
C GLU A 529 24.55 23.88 -5.08
N ILE A 530 23.39 23.51 -4.57
CA ILE A 530 22.09 23.66 -5.24
C ILE A 530 21.78 25.15 -5.39
N LEU A 531 21.94 25.95 -4.32
CA LEU A 531 21.69 27.39 -4.32
C LEU A 531 22.66 28.12 -5.26
N LYS A 532 23.96 27.80 -5.23
CA LYS A 532 24.96 28.34 -6.14
C LYS A 532 24.70 28.01 -7.60
N SER A 533 24.19 26.81 -7.88
CA SER A 533 23.81 26.41 -9.24
C SER A 533 22.57 27.16 -9.76
N LEU A 534 21.63 27.44 -8.88
CA LEU A 534 20.41 28.23 -9.17
C LEU A 534 20.76 29.73 -9.35
N GLN A 535 21.62 30.31 -8.50
CA GLN A 535 22.08 31.68 -8.60
C GLN A 535 22.93 31.93 -9.86
N LYS A 536 23.75 30.96 -10.26
CA LYS A 536 24.53 31.02 -11.50
C LYS A 536 23.63 31.03 -12.75
N ARG A 537 22.36 30.63 -12.62
CA ARG A 537 21.33 30.64 -13.67
C ARG A 537 20.37 31.83 -13.60
N GLY A 538 20.67 32.83 -12.76
CA GLY A 538 19.86 34.05 -12.67
C GLY A 538 18.68 34.00 -11.72
N TRP A 539 18.54 32.90 -10.95
CA TRP A 539 17.53 32.84 -9.88
C TRP A 539 17.99 33.72 -8.72
N LYS A 540 17.13 34.65 -8.29
CA LYS A 540 17.31 35.45 -7.09
C LYS A 540 16.27 35.02 -6.08
N PRO A 541 16.65 34.75 -4.81
CA PRO A 541 15.66 34.47 -3.77
C PRO A 541 14.71 35.68 -3.70
N GLU A 542 13.42 35.41 -3.64
CA GLU A 542 12.43 36.44 -3.33
C GLU A 542 12.77 37.02 -1.97
N LYS A 543 12.90 38.34 -1.93
CA LYS A 543 13.08 39.04 -0.66
C LYS A 543 11.83 38.80 0.17
N GLU A 544 12.05 38.32 1.39
CA GLU A 544 10.99 38.34 2.42
C GLU A 544 10.36 39.73 2.43
N ILE A 545 9.07 39.76 2.14
CA ILE A 545 8.26 40.98 2.27
C ILE A 545 8.01 41.12 3.77
N PRO A 546 8.33 42.30 4.38
CA PRO A 546 8.23 42.52 5.81
C PRO A 546 6.81 42.46 6.37
#